data_36a51ec4a8f7903fd0869fc004dd2465
#
_entry.id   36a51ec4a8f7903fd0869fc004dd2465
#
_cell.length_a   1.000
_cell.length_b   1.000
_cell.length_c   1.000
_cell.angle_alpha   90.00
_cell.angle_beta   90.00
_cell.angle_gamma   90.00
#
_symmetry.space_group_name_H-M   'P 1'
#
loop_
_entity.id
_entity.type
_entity.pdbx_description
1 polymer ?
#
loop_
_entity_poly.entity_id
_entity_poly.type
_entity_poly.pdbx_seq_one_letter_code
_entity_poly.pdbx_strand_id
1 'polypeptide(L)'
;MNILLLQGPIGPFFHALSQVLQADGHQVFRIWFNGGDEYWPGVGHGEPFQGKPEEWNSFIRRYIKQHRIEMVACYGDCRYYHKLAARICRLRHIPFWAMEEGYLRPDFITVERGGVNAFSPWYAKRHLLPDMQWTTSFD
;
A
#
# COMPACT_ATOMS: atom_id res chain seq x y z
N MET A 1 -11.30 6.91 -10.18
CA MET A 1 -10.06 6.13 -10.39
C MET A 1 -10.28 4.67 -9.98
N ASN A 2 -9.54 3.75 -10.59
CA ASN A 2 -9.52 2.34 -10.20
C ASN A 2 -8.32 2.10 -9.27
N ILE A 3 -8.60 1.84 -8.00
CA ILE A 3 -7.61 1.75 -6.93
C ILE A 3 -7.50 0.31 -6.45
N LEU A 4 -6.29 -0.25 -6.48
CA LEU A 4 -6.00 -1.57 -5.92
C LEU A 4 -5.40 -1.44 -4.53
N LEU A 5 -6.08 -2.00 -3.53
CA LEU A 5 -5.56 -2.19 -2.20
C LEU A 5 -5.05 -3.63 -2.07
N LEU A 6 -3.74 -3.79 -1.88
CA LEU A 6 -3.13 -5.08 -1.55
C LEU A 6 -3.35 -5.40 -0.08
N GLN A 7 -2.49 -6.21 0.52
CA GLN A 7 -2.65 -6.58 1.92
C GLN A 7 -2.58 -5.36 2.86
N GLY A 8 -3.56 -5.24 3.75
CA GLY A 8 -3.63 -4.23 4.81
C GLY A 8 -2.94 -4.66 6.11
N PRO A 9 -3.01 -3.83 7.16
CA PRO A 9 -2.70 -4.24 8.51
C PRO A 9 -3.75 -5.23 9.02
N ILE A 10 -3.45 -5.93 10.11
CA ILE A 10 -4.45 -6.73 10.81
C ILE A 10 -5.56 -5.80 11.31
N GLY A 11 -6.81 -6.12 10.99
CA GLY A 11 -7.98 -5.36 11.43
C GLY A 11 -8.71 -4.59 10.32
N PRO A 12 -9.65 -3.72 10.68
CA PRO A 12 -10.62 -3.14 9.77
C PRO A 12 -10.10 -1.97 8.93
N PHE A 13 -8.84 -1.56 9.07
CA PHE A 13 -8.35 -0.32 8.45
C PHE A 13 -8.57 -0.27 6.94
N PHE A 14 -8.15 -1.31 6.19
CA PHE A 14 -8.37 -1.33 4.74
C PHE A 14 -9.84 -1.55 4.36
N HIS A 15 -10.63 -2.15 5.25
CA HIS A 15 -12.08 -2.19 5.09
C HIS A 15 -12.66 -0.77 5.14
N ALA A 16 -12.37 -0.01 6.18
CA ALA A 16 -12.83 1.37 6.33
C ALA A 16 -12.30 2.28 5.21
N LEU A 17 -11.01 2.17 4.86
CA LEU A 17 -10.42 2.92 3.76
C LEU A 17 -11.14 2.64 2.42
N SER A 18 -11.48 1.38 2.16
CA SER A 18 -12.21 1.02 0.93
C SER A 18 -13.60 1.67 0.87
N GLN A 19 -14.28 1.79 2.01
CA GLN A 19 -15.59 2.46 2.09
C GLN A 19 -15.47 3.95 1.78
N VAL A 20 -14.48 4.63 2.36
CA VAL A 20 -14.23 6.06 2.11
C VAL A 20 -13.90 6.31 0.64
N LEU A 21 -12.98 5.54 0.08
CA LEU A 21 -12.60 5.66 -1.33
C LEU A 21 -13.78 5.43 -2.28
N GLN A 22 -14.65 4.46 -1.96
CA GLN A 22 -15.84 4.21 -2.76
C GLN A 22 -16.86 5.34 -2.63
N ALA A 23 -17.05 5.89 -1.44
CA ALA A 23 -17.92 7.05 -1.21
C ALA A 23 -17.44 8.28 -1.97
N ASP A 24 -16.12 8.43 -2.17
CA ASP A 24 -15.50 9.47 -3.00
C ASP A 24 -15.58 9.19 -4.52
N GLY A 25 -16.31 8.15 -4.94
CA GLY A 25 -16.54 7.82 -6.35
C GLY A 25 -15.41 7.02 -7.01
N HIS A 26 -14.51 6.43 -6.23
CA HIS A 26 -13.48 5.53 -6.76
C HIS A 26 -13.99 4.09 -6.87
N GLN A 27 -13.47 3.34 -7.82
CA GLN A 27 -13.64 1.89 -7.87
C GLN A 27 -12.51 1.24 -7.09
N VAL A 28 -12.86 0.44 -6.08
CA VAL A 28 -11.89 -0.21 -5.21
C VAL A 28 -11.78 -1.68 -5.56
N PHE A 29 -10.54 -2.14 -5.69
CA PHE A 29 -10.17 -3.53 -5.95
C PHE A 29 -9.31 -4.03 -4.80
N ARG A 30 -9.46 -5.30 -4.43
CA ARG A 30 -8.72 -5.94 -3.35
C ARG A 30 -8.16 -7.28 -3.82
N ILE A 31 -6.95 -7.60 -3.39
CA ILE A 31 -6.38 -8.93 -3.52
C ILE A 31 -6.03 -9.42 -2.11
N TRP A 32 -6.54 -10.62 -1.77
CA TRP A 32 -6.32 -11.25 -0.47
C TRP A 32 -5.23 -12.32 -0.59
N PHE A 33 -4.39 -12.43 0.44
CA PHE A 33 -3.31 -13.40 0.48
C PHE A 33 -3.50 -14.45 1.57
N ASN A 34 -4.42 -14.20 2.50
CA ASN A 34 -4.72 -15.10 3.62
C ASN A 34 -6.13 -14.85 4.17
N GLY A 35 -6.55 -15.74 5.09
CA GLY A 35 -7.89 -15.65 5.70
C GLY A 35 -8.12 -14.40 6.54
N GLY A 36 -7.07 -13.77 7.07
CA GLY A 36 -7.19 -12.50 7.80
C GLY A 36 -7.58 -11.34 6.87
N ASP A 37 -7.05 -11.33 5.64
CA ASP A 37 -7.45 -10.36 4.62
C ASP A 37 -8.90 -10.60 4.17
N GLU A 38 -9.32 -11.87 4.09
CA GLU A 38 -10.66 -12.26 3.69
C GLU A 38 -11.72 -11.94 4.76
N TYR A 39 -11.35 -12.01 6.04
CA TYR A 39 -12.25 -11.65 7.15
C TYR A 39 -12.65 -10.16 7.11
N TRP A 40 -11.78 -9.29 6.61
CA TRP A 40 -12.02 -7.86 6.40
C TRP A 40 -11.98 -7.50 4.92
N PRO A 41 -12.94 -8.01 4.10
CA PRO A 41 -12.83 -7.93 2.64
C PRO A 41 -12.89 -6.52 2.09
N GLY A 42 -13.46 -5.57 2.85
CA GLY A 42 -13.73 -4.23 2.34
C GLY A 42 -14.95 -4.19 1.42
N VAL A 43 -15.08 -3.08 0.71
CA VAL A 43 -16.08 -2.89 -0.35
C VAL A 43 -15.42 -2.85 -1.72
N GLY A 44 -16.19 -3.10 -2.77
CA GLY A 44 -15.67 -3.16 -4.14
C GLY A 44 -15.39 -4.59 -4.61
N HIS A 45 -14.50 -4.72 -5.57
CA HIS A 45 -14.13 -6.01 -6.16
C HIS A 45 -12.96 -6.64 -5.43
N GLY A 46 -13.13 -7.82 -4.88
CA GLY A 46 -12.06 -8.55 -4.19
C GLY A 46 -11.96 -9.99 -4.66
N GLU A 47 -10.72 -10.50 -4.74
CA GLU A 47 -10.45 -11.89 -5.03
C GLU A 47 -9.18 -12.38 -4.30
N PRO A 48 -9.13 -13.68 -3.93
CA PRO A 48 -7.94 -14.25 -3.34
C PRO A 48 -6.87 -14.54 -4.42
N PHE A 49 -5.61 -14.30 -4.07
CA PHE A 49 -4.50 -14.89 -4.82
C PHE A 49 -4.18 -16.28 -4.25
N GLN A 50 -4.53 -17.32 -5.00
CA GLN A 50 -4.33 -18.74 -4.60
C GLN A 50 -3.18 -19.41 -5.36
N GLY A 51 -2.43 -18.65 -6.16
CA GLY A 51 -1.30 -19.17 -6.92
C GLY A 51 -0.04 -19.32 -6.08
N LYS A 52 0.98 -19.97 -6.67
CA LYS A 52 2.32 -20.03 -6.09
C LYS A 52 3.00 -18.65 -6.16
N PRO A 53 3.99 -18.36 -5.30
CA PRO A 53 4.69 -17.08 -5.32
C PRO A 53 5.27 -16.71 -6.70
N GLU A 54 5.74 -17.70 -7.47
CA GLU A 54 6.32 -17.49 -8.80
C GLU A 54 5.28 -17.00 -9.83
N GLU A 55 4.02 -17.32 -9.62
CA GLU A 55 2.91 -16.94 -10.50
C GLU A 55 2.43 -15.50 -10.24
N TRP A 56 2.81 -14.91 -9.11
CA TRP A 56 2.38 -13.57 -8.71
C TRP A 56 2.70 -12.49 -9.75
N ASN A 57 3.88 -12.56 -10.36
CA ASN A 57 4.31 -11.57 -11.36
C ASN A 57 3.33 -11.52 -12.55
N SER A 58 3.00 -12.67 -13.10
CA SER A 58 2.07 -12.76 -14.24
C SER A 58 0.64 -12.41 -13.83
N PHE A 59 0.22 -12.84 -12.63
CA PHE A 59 -1.10 -12.55 -12.08
C PHE A 59 -1.31 -11.03 -11.91
N ILE A 60 -0.45 -10.35 -11.16
CA ILE A 60 -0.63 -8.91 -10.87
C ILE A 60 -0.53 -8.05 -12.14
N ARG A 61 0.33 -8.41 -13.10
CA ARG A 61 0.41 -7.70 -14.39
C ARG A 61 -0.88 -7.81 -15.19
N ARG A 62 -1.48 -9.00 -15.22
CA ARG A 62 -2.77 -9.25 -15.87
C ARG A 62 -3.89 -8.50 -15.15
N TYR A 63 -3.92 -8.59 -13.83
CA TYR A 63 -4.92 -7.95 -12.98
C TYR A 63 -4.94 -6.43 -13.18
N ILE A 64 -3.78 -5.78 -13.09
CA ILE A 64 -3.64 -4.33 -13.33
C ILE A 64 -4.17 -3.92 -14.71
N LYS A 65 -3.86 -4.72 -15.75
CA LYS A 65 -4.33 -4.44 -17.11
C LYS A 65 -5.83 -4.65 -17.25
N GLN A 66 -6.33 -5.78 -16.76
CA GLN A 66 -7.73 -6.19 -16.88
C GLN A 66 -8.67 -5.19 -16.20
N HIS A 67 -8.32 -4.76 -15.01
CA HIS A 67 -9.13 -3.85 -14.20
C HIS A 67 -8.73 -2.37 -14.38
N ARG A 68 -7.81 -2.07 -15.31
CA ARG A 68 -7.35 -0.70 -15.59
C ARG A 68 -6.95 0.04 -14.30
N ILE A 69 -6.16 -0.64 -13.46
CA ILE A 69 -5.73 -0.08 -12.17
C ILE A 69 -4.87 1.17 -12.40
N GLU A 70 -5.25 2.26 -11.78
CA GLU A 70 -4.61 3.57 -11.88
C GLU A 70 -3.76 3.92 -10.66
N MET A 71 -4.00 3.25 -9.53
CA MET A 71 -3.24 3.43 -8.29
C MET A 71 -3.20 2.12 -7.50
N VAL A 72 -2.08 1.84 -6.86
CA VAL A 72 -1.91 0.68 -5.97
C VAL A 72 -1.48 1.18 -4.59
N ALA A 73 -2.07 0.61 -3.55
CA ALA A 73 -1.66 0.87 -2.16
C ALA A 73 -1.48 -0.44 -1.39
N CYS A 74 -0.56 -0.44 -0.43
CA CYS A 74 -0.31 -1.57 0.47
C CYS A 74 0.07 -1.09 1.87
N TYR A 75 0.01 -2.00 2.84
CA TYR A 75 0.54 -1.78 4.19
C TYR A 75 1.76 -2.67 4.41
N GLY A 76 2.92 -2.04 4.70
CA GLY A 76 4.21 -2.72 4.73
C GLY A 76 4.74 -3.04 3.34
N ASP A 77 5.77 -2.34 2.89
CA ASP A 77 6.33 -2.46 1.55
C ASP A 77 7.41 -3.56 1.43
N CYS A 78 7.83 -4.14 2.57
CA CYS A 78 8.90 -5.15 2.61
C CYS A 78 8.47 -6.55 2.17
N ARG A 79 7.17 -6.84 2.09
CA ARG A 79 6.65 -8.16 1.74
C ARG A 79 6.94 -8.50 0.28
N TYR A 80 7.18 -9.78 -0.01
CA TYR A 80 7.51 -10.25 -1.36
C TYR A 80 6.51 -9.76 -2.43
N TYR A 81 5.23 -9.95 -2.18
CA TYR A 81 4.17 -9.54 -3.11
C TYR A 81 4.12 -8.03 -3.33
N HIS A 82 4.32 -7.25 -2.28
CA HIS A 82 4.32 -5.79 -2.34
C HIS A 82 5.54 -5.24 -3.09
N LYS A 83 6.74 -5.77 -2.84
CA LYS A 83 7.97 -5.38 -3.57
C LYS A 83 7.84 -5.58 -5.06
N LEU A 84 7.28 -6.73 -5.46
CA LEU A 84 7.09 -7.03 -6.87
C LEU A 84 6.02 -6.14 -7.50
N ALA A 85 4.91 -5.88 -6.81
CA ALA A 85 3.87 -4.95 -7.24
C ALA A 85 4.43 -3.53 -7.39
N ALA A 86 5.20 -3.04 -6.43
CA ALA A 86 5.86 -1.73 -6.48
C ALA A 86 6.78 -1.59 -7.71
N ARG A 87 7.57 -2.63 -8.00
CA ARG A 87 8.43 -2.66 -9.19
C ARG A 87 7.61 -2.59 -10.49
N ILE A 88 6.52 -3.34 -10.57
CA ILE A 88 5.63 -3.33 -11.75
C ILE A 88 4.97 -1.97 -11.91
N CYS A 89 4.47 -1.38 -10.83
CA CYS A 89 3.86 -0.04 -10.84
C CYS A 89 4.86 1.02 -11.33
N ARG A 90 6.11 0.99 -10.84
CA ARG A 90 7.16 1.89 -11.29
C ARG A 90 7.43 1.78 -12.79
N LEU A 91 7.53 0.56 -13.33
CA LEU A 91 7.76 0.32 -14.76
C LEU A 91 6.57 0.76 -15.64
N ARG A 92 5.38 0.85 -15.09
CA ARG A 92 4.16 1.27 -15.77
C ARG A 92 3.71 2.68 -15.46
N HIS A 93 4.50 3.42 -14.68
CA HIS A 93 4.18 4.77 -14.21
C HIS A 93 2.86 4.86 -13.42
N ILE A 94 2.48 3.76 -12.75
CA ILE A 94 1.32 3.71 -11.87
C ILE A 94 1.75 4.15 -10.46
N PRO A 95 1.08 5.13 -9.83
CA PRO A 95 1.35 5.51 -8.45
C PRO A 95 1.24 4.31 -7.51
N PHE A 96 2.28 4.09 -6.70
CA PHE A 96 2.30 3.09 -5.64
C PHE A 96 2.45 3.79 -4.30
N TRP A 97 1.52 3.54 -3.39
CA TRP A 97 1.50 4.11 -2.05
C TRP A 97 1.74 3.02 -1.02
N ALA A 98 2.76 3.22 -0.21
CA ALA A 98 3.05 2.36 0.92
C ALA A 98 2.57 3.03 2.20
N MET A 99 1.98 2.24 3.08
CA MET A 99 1.52 2.64 4.39
C MET A 99 2.27 1.83 5.45
N GLU A 100 2.50 2.44 6.61
CA GLU A 100 3.14 1.80 7.76
C GLU A 100 2.62 2.48 9.03
N GLU A 101 2.82 1.86 10.19
CA GLU A 101 2.58 2.53 11.46
C GLU A 101 3.28 3.88 11.52
N GLY A 102 2.60 4.91 12.00
CA GLY A 102 3.17 6.24 12.10
C GLY A 102 4.35 6.31 13.06
N TYR A 103 5.24 7.24 12.79
CA TYR A 103 6.36 7.54 13.71
C TYR A 103 5.87 8.07 15.06
N LEU A 104 4.72 8.75 15.07
CA LEU A 104 4.01 9.13 16.30
C LEU A 104 2.97 8.04 16.61
N ARG A 105 3.01 7.49 17.81
CA ARG A 105 2.10 6.43 18.28
C ARG A 105 1.33 6.88 19.51
N PRO A 106 0.10 6.41 19.70
CA PRO A 106 -0.74 5.59 18.82
C PRO A 106 -1.47 6.42 17.75
N ASP A 107 -2.23 5.74 16.88
CA ASP A 107 -3.28 6.31 16.01
C ASP A 107 -2.81 7.11 14.77
N PHE A 108 -1.52 7.05 14.44
CA PHE A 108 -1.00 7.64 13.21
C PHE A 108 -0.52 6.58 12.22
N ILE A 109 -0.69 6.87 10.95
CA ILE A 109 -0.18 6.06 9.83
C ILE A 109 0.71 6.95 8.97
N THR A 110 1.89 6.44 8.64
CA THR A 110 2.74 7.04 7.61
C THR A 110 2.28 6.56 6.25
N VAL A 111 2.11 7.48 5.30
CA VAL A 111 1.72 7.19 3.92
C VAL A 111 2.71 7.88 3.00
N GLU A 112 3.43 7.11 2.19
CA GLU A 112 4.43 7.64 1.28
C GLU A 112 4.30 7.04 -0.13
N ARG A 113 4.59 7.84 -1.12
CA ARG A 113 4.62 7.39 -2.51
C ARG A 113 5.94 6.71 -2.81
N GLY A 114 5.86 5.47 -3.26
CA GLY A 114 7.01 4.68 -3.70
C GLY A 114 7.59 3.74 -2.66
N GLY A 115 7.46 4.03 -1.37
CA GLY A 115 7.93 3.19 -0.28
C GLY A 115 8.00 3.93 1.05
N VAL A 116 8.09 3.21 2.15
CA VAL A 116 8.19 3.71 3.54
C VAL A 116 9.48 3.24 4.20
N ASN A 117 9.83 3.78 5.36
CA ASN A 117 11.04 3.42 6.12
C ASN A 117 12.31 3.48 5.24
N ALA A 118 13.05 2.38 5.13
CA ALA A 118 14.29 2.31 4.35
C ALA A 118 14.07 2.52 2.83
N PHE A 119 12.85 2.33 2.33
CA PHE A 119 12.46 2.58 0.93
C PHE A 119 11.82 3.96 0.72
N SER A 120 11.70 4.75 1.79
CA SER A 120 11.17 6.11 1.70
C SER A 120 12.04 6.98 0.79
N PRO A 121 11.44 7.74 -0.14
CA PRO A 121 12.17 8.75 -0.91
C PRO A 121 12.82 9.81 -0.02
N TRP A 122 12.25 10.09 1.14
CA TRP A 122 12.81 11.02 2.14
C TRP A 122 14.04 10.43 2.82
N TYR A 123 14.01 9.14 3.16
CA TYR A 123 15.19 8.47 3.72
C TYR A 123 16.38 8.47 2.76
N ALA A 124 16.14 8.28 1.48
CA ALA A 124 17.17 8.38 0.45
C ALA A 124 17.80 9.78 0.35
N LYS A 125 17.02 10.82 0.68
CA LYS A 125 17.46 12.24 0.67
C LYS A 125 17.89 12.77 2.05
N ARG A 126 17.98 11.93 3.07
CA ARG A 126 18.29 12.35 4.45
C ARG A 126 19.57 13.17 4.60
N HIS A 127 20.55 12.95 3.74
CA HIS A 127 21.81 13.69 3.72
C HIS A 127 21.67 15.15 3.22
N LEU A 128 20.51 15.48 2.62
CA LEU A 128 20.18 16.84 2.17
C LEU A 128 19.41 17.63 3.24
N LEU A 129 18.97 16.96 4.30
CA LEU A 129 18.31 17.64 5.42
C LEU A 129 19.37 18.40 6.22
N PRO A 130 19.14 19.69 6.57
CA PRO A 130 20.01 20.39 7.49
C PRO A 130 20.06 19.63 8.82
N ASP A 131 21.20 19.69 9.51
CA ASP A 131 21.34 19.16 10.87
C ASP A 131 20.28 19.81 11.75
N MET A 132 19.17 19.10 11.95
CA MET A 132 18.11 19.56 12.84
C MET A 132 18.60 19.36 14.27
N GLN A 133 19.02 20.44 14.90
CA GLN A 133 19.21 20.46 16.35
C GLN A 133 17.85 20.31 17.00
N TRP A 134 17.58 19.11 17.53
CA TRP A 134 16.39 18.87 18.34
C TRP A 134 16.53 19.64 19.64
N THR A 135 15.83 20.76 19.75
CA THR A 135 15.67 21.41 21.05
C THR A 135 14.65 20.60 21.84
N THR A 136 15.11 19.82 22.79
CA THR A 136 14.25 19.12 23.76
C THR A 136 13.80 20.11 24.84
N SER A 137 12.97 21.08 24.49
CA SER A 137 12.23 21.85 25.48
C SER A 137 10.79 21.29 25.50
N PHE A 138 10.61 20.28 26.32
CA PHE A 138 9.28 19.93 26.84
C PHE A 138 9.09 20.79 28.10
N ASP A 139 8.51 21.96 27.97
CA ASP A 139 7.89 22.69 29.07
C ASP A 139 6.42 22.28 29.20
#